data_cf69e61766aaee34e18b953fc8e08596
#
_entry.id   cf69e61766aaee34e18b953fc8e08596
#
_cell.length_a   1.000
_cell.length_b   1.000
_cell.length_c   1.000
_cell.angle_alpha   90.00
_cell.angle_beta   90.00
_cell.angle_gamma   90.00
#
_symmetry.space_group_name_H-M   'P 1'
#
loop_
_entity.id
_entity.type
_entity.pdbx_description
1 polymer ?
#
loop_
_entity_poly.entity_id
_entity_poly.type
_entity_poly.pdbx_seq_one_letter_code
_entity_poly.pdbx_strand_id
1 'polypeptide(L)'
;MDRAGPRTVMELGVALMGAGLLLAPLTREPWHLYLTLGVLVGGGSVCLGYSGQSLFLPYWFVRRRGLAMGLAFAGVGVGSITLLPWMQLLIESAGWRAACVAMGLLVLVVLVPINLLLRKRPQDVGLQPDGDAAPPPGVAARPASNVVDTAWAAVDWTLGRAMRTARFWWIAFGYFCGLYAWYAVQVHQTKYLIEVGFTPIVAAWALGLVSLAGIPGQIALGHLSDRIGREWVWTASSLGFVVCYLALILLQQSPTELLLYVMIAAQGVLGYGLTSIFGAIVAEIFEGRHYGSIFGTLMLAAIIGGAAGPWVTGALYDLLGSYTLAFWIGAGLSGLSTLAVWRASPRKVRVVAGRVHRLAPRSA
;
A
#
# COMPACT_ATOMS: atom_id res chain seq x y z
N MET A 1 5.14 -6.18 15.65
CA MET A 1 3.85 -6.91 15.71
C MET A 1 4.00 -8.39 16.03
N ASP A 2 5.05 -9.07 15.59
CA ASP A 2 5.23 -10.51 15.86
C ASP A 2 5.24 -10.85 17.36
N ARG A 3 5.90 -10.03 18.19
CA ARG A 3 6.00 -10.21 19.66
C ARG A 3 4.89 -9.51 20.43
N ALA A 4 4.63 -8.25 20.16
CA ALA A 4 3.72 -7.40 20.93
C ALA A 4 2.25 -7.46 20.47
N GLY A 5 1.97 -8.05 19.29
CA GLY A 5 0.63 -8.08 18.70
C GLY A 5 0.24 -6.77 18.00
N PRO A 6 -0.85 -6.77 17.19
CA PRO A 6 -1.28 -5.61 16.43
C PRO A 6 -1.82 -4.50 17.33
N ARG A 7 -2.61 -4.83 18.37
CA ARG A 7 -3.19 -3.86 19.27
C ARG A 7 -2.13 -2.94 19.89
N THR A 8 -1.08 -3.50 20.52
CA THR A 8 -0.03 -2.71 21.18
C THR A 8 0.71 -1.81 20.20
N VAL A 9 1.03 -2.32 19.00
CA VAL A 9 1.77 -1.54 17.97
C VAL A 9 0.91 -0.44 17.40
N MET A 10 -0.38 -0.69 17.15
CA MET A 10 -1.29 0.33 16.64
C MET A 10 -1.61 1.38 17.71
N GLU A 11 -1.79 1.00 18.98
CA GLU A 11 -1.94 1.98 20.07
C GLU A 11 -0.70 2.86 20.23
N LEU A 12 0.49 2.26 20.14
CA LEU A 12 1.73 3.06 20.09
C LEU A 12 1.72 4.03 18.89
N GLY A 13 1.28 3.57 17.72
CA GLY A 13 1.14 4.40 16.54
C GLY A 13 0.18 5.58 16.73
N VAL A 14 -0.98 5.32 17.36
CA VAL A 14 -1.96 6.36 17.70
C VAL A 14 -1.39 7.34 18.72
N ALA A 15 -0.70 6.84 19.76
CA ALA A 15 -0.08 7.70 20.76
C ALA A 15 1.01 8.60 20.17
N LEU A 16 1.88 8.05 19.29
CA LEU A 16 2.90 8.82 18.60
C LEU A 16 2.28 9.89 17.68
N MET A 17 1.30 9.51 16.86
CA MET A 17 0.63 10.43 15.93
C MET A 17 -0.12 11.52 16.68
N GLY A 18 -0.91 11.14 17.70
CA GLY A 18 -1.65 12.07 18.54
C GLY A 18 -0.72 13.04 19.26
N ALA A 19 0.35 12.54 19.89
CA ALA A 19 1.34 13.38 20.57
C ALA A 19 2.04 14.33 19.57
N GLY A 20 2.44 13.84 18.40
CA GLY A 20 3.06 14.67 17.36
C GLY A 20 2.16 15.82 16.91
N LEU A 21 0.88 15.55 16.66
CA LEU A 21 -0.11 16.54 16.26
C LEU A 21 -0.42 17.54 17.39
N LEU A 22 -0.54 17.08 18.65
CA LEU A 22 -0.82 17.96 19.79
C LEU A 22 0.40 18.81 20.19
N LEU A 23 1.61 18.35 19.96
CA LEU A 23 2.85 19.09 20.20
C LEU A 23 3.23 20.05 19.06
N ALA A 24 2.77 19.78 17.83
CA ALA A 24 3.07 20.63 16.67
C ALA A 24 2.71 22.12 16.88
N PRO A 25 1.59 22.51 17.52
CA PRO A 25 1.28 23.91 17.81
C PRO A 25 2.28 24.63 18.71
N LEU A 26 3.03 23.90 19.52
CA LEU A 26 4.01 24.43 20.46
C LEU A 26 5.38 24.72 19.80
N THR A 27 5.52 24.40 18.52
CA THR A 27 6.77 24.58 17.79
C THR A 27 7.10 26.07 17.61
N ARG A 28 8.33 26.43 17.92
CA ARG A 28 8.87 27.78 17.77
C ARG A 28 10.00 27.85 16.73
N GLU A 29 10.74 26.75 16.58
CA GLU A 29 11.85 26.59 15.67
C GLU A 29 11.54 25.54 14.59
N PRO A 30 12.05 25.67 13.36
CA PRO A 30 11.78 24.71 12.27
C PRO A 30 12.14 23.27 12.61
N TRP A 31 13.20 23.02 13.38
CA TRP A 31 13.62 21.67 13.73
C TRP A 31 12.62 20.93 14.64
N HIS A 32 11.80 21.65 15.42
CA HIS A 32 10.71 21.04 16.19
C HIS A 32 9.70 20.32 15.28
N LEU A 33 9.49 20.81 14.05
CA LEU A 33 8.60 20.17 13.06
C LEU A 33 9.17 18.83 12.58
N TYR A 34 10.49 18.69 12.49
CA TYR A 34 11.09 17.39 12.15
C TYR A 34 10.81 16.36 13.24
N LEU A 35 10.81 16.73 14.50
CA LEU A 35 10.50 15.85 15.62
C LEU A 35 8.99 15.56 15.66
N THR A 36 8.15 16.58 15.67
CA THR A 36 6.69 16.41 15.86
C THR A 36 6.01 15.80 14.65
N LEU A 37 6.18 16.35 13.46
CA LEU A 37 5.55 15.86 12.24
C LEU A 37 6.39 14.76 11.56
N GLY A 38 7.71 14.90 11.53
CA GLY A 38 8.58 13.91 10.90
C GLY A 38 8.65 12.61 11.69
N VAL A 39 9.12 12.66 12.94
CA VAL A 39 9.37 11.44 13.73
C VAL A 39 8.09 10.92 14.36
N LEU A 40 7.33 11.76 15.08
CA LEU A 40 6.17 11.29 15.83
C LEU A 40 4.98 10.97 14.90
N VAL A 41 4.54 11.90 14.07
CA VAL A 41 3.43 11.65 13.14
C VAL A 41 3.84 10.66 12.07
N GLY A 42 5.04 10.80 11.48
CA GLY A 42 5.56 9.87 10.49
C GLY A 42 5.72 8.45 11.03
N GLY A 43 6.33 8.28 12.21
CA GLY A 43 6.45 6.99 12.88
C GLY A 43 5.09 6.37 13.24
N GLY A 44 4.15 7.19 13.72
CA GLY A 44 2.77 6.77 13.99
C GLY A 44 2.06 6.30 12.72
N SER A 45 2.22 7.01 11.61
CA SER A 45 1.58 6.66 10.33
C SER A 45 2.06 5.32 9.76
N VAL A 46 3.34 4.97 9.96
CA VAL A 46 3.87 3.65 9.56
C VAL A 46 3.18 2.52 10.33
N CYS A 47 2.90 2.72 11.64
CA CYS A 47 2.21 1.73 12.45
C CYS A 47 0.74 1.55 12.05
N LEU A 48 0.05 2.63 11.68
CA LEU A 48 -1.39 2.65 11.41
C LEU A 48 -1.74 2.41 9.94
N GLY A 49 -0.84 2.76 9.03
CA GLY A 49 -1.05 2.72 7.58
C GLY A 49 -0.93 1.32 6.98
N TYR A 50 -0.61 1.28 5.69
CA TYR A 50 -0.49 0.05 4.89
C TYR A 50 0.38 -1.02 5.54
N SER A 51 1.54 -0.62 6.09
CA SER A 51 2.49 -1.55 6.73
C SER A 51 1.89 -2.20 7.95
N GLY A 52 1.27 -1.41 8.84
CA GLY A 52 0.65 -1.91 10.06
C GLY A 52 -0.49 -2.89 9.78
N GLN A 53 -1.41 -2.52 8.89
CA GLN A 53 -2.57 -3.35 8.56
C GLN A 53 -2.20 -4.62 7.82
N SER A 54 -1.21 -4.57 6.91
CA SER A 54 -0.71 -5.75 6.21
C SER A 54 -0.07 -6.80 7.11
N LEU A 55 0.24 -6.46 8.36
CA LEU A 55 0.86 -7.38 9.32
C LEU A 55 -0.13 -8.30 10.03
N PHE A 56 -1.42 -7.97 10.10
CA PHE A 56 -2.39 -8.82 10.79
C PHE A 56 -3.58 -9.25 9.91
N LEU A 57 -4.00 -8.46 8.92
CA LEU A 57 -5.10 -8.82 8.03
C LEU A 57 -4.93 -10.20 7.35
N PRO A 58 -3.73 -10.61 6.90
CA PRO A 58 -3.53 -11.93 6.30
C PRO A 58 -3.79 -13.11 7.22
N TYR A 59 -3.78 -12.93 8.55
CA TYR A 59 -4.15 -13.99 9.49
C TYR A 59 -5.67 -14.16 9.63
N TRP A 60 -6.43 -13.09 9.41
CA TRP A 60 -7.89 -13.09 9.48
C TRP A 60 -8.52 -13.56 8.17
N PHE A 61 -7.90 -13.22 7.03
CA PHE A 61 -8.40 -13.52 5.71
C PHE A 61 -7.38 -14.31 4.91
N VAL A 62 -7.71 -15.57 4.57
CA VAL A 62 -6.86 -16.47 3.77
C VAL A 62 -7.35 -16.50 2.32
N ARG A 63 -8.66 -16.74 2.12
CA ARG A 63 -9.27 -16.82 0.79
C ARG A 63 -9.52 -15.45 0.14
N ARG A 64 -9.79 -14.42 0.96
CA ARG A 64 -10.17 -13.07 0.52
C ARG A 64 -9.16 -12.01 0.96
N ARG A 65 -7.88 -12.36 1.02
CA ARG A 65 -6.78 -11.45 1.46
C ARG A 65 -6.76 -10.14 0.67
N GLY A 66 -6.85 -10.23 -0.66
CA GLY A 66 -6.81 -9.06 -1.53
C GLY A 66 -8.04 -8.16 -1.37
N LEU A 67 -9.22 -8.73 -1.27
CA LEU A 67 -10.45 -7.97 -1.00
C LEU A 67 -10.39 -7.27 0.36
N ALA A 68 -9.97 -7.98 1.41
CA ALA A 68 -9.87 -7.42 2.76
C ALA A 68 -8.88 -6.25 2.82
N MET A 69 -7.72 -6.39 2.18
CA MET A 69 -6.74 -5.31 2.07
C MET A 69 -7.26 -4.15 1.22
N GLY A 70 -7.92 -4.44 0.09
CA GLY A 70 -8.52 -3.42 -0.75
C GLY A 70 -9.56 -2.57 -0.02
N LEU A 71 -10.43 -3.19 0.78
CA LEU A 71 -11.41 -2.50 1.62
C LEU A 71 -10.74 -1.66 2.71
N ALA A 72 -9.76 -2.24 3.41
CA ALA A 72 -9.04 -1.52 4.47
C ALA A 72 -8.32 -0.28 3.93
N PHE A 73 -7.69 -0.40 2.78
CA PHE A 73 -6.89 0.69 2.20
C PHE A 73 -7.73 1.71 1.42
N ALA A 74 -8.93 1.37 0.98
CA ALA A 74 -9.89 2.31 0.39
C ALA A 74 -10.23 3.46 1.37
N GLY A 75 -10.07 3.25 2.68
CA GLY A 75 -10.18 4.28 3.70
C GLY A 75 -9.26 5.49 3.47
N VAL A 76 -8.11 5.33 2.81
CA VAL A 76 -7.23 6.45 2.44
C VAL A 76 -7.94 7.42 1.50
N GLY A 77 -8.63 6.90 0.48
CA GLY A 77 -9.41 7.73 -0.45
C GLY A 77 -10.58 8.44 0.25
N VAL A 78 -11.31 7.73 1.11
CA VAL A 78 -12.40 8.32 1.90
C VAL A 78 -11.87 9.43 2.81
N GLY A 79 -10.74 9.18 3.51
CA GLY A 79 -10.09 10.18 4.36
C GLY A 79 -9.65 11.41 3.58
N SER A 80 -9.10 11.23 2.38
CA SER A 80 -8.68 12.35 1.53
C SER A 80 -9.85 13.25 1.14
N ILE A 81 -11.00 12.69 0.81
CA ILE A 81 -12.18 13.46 0.39
C ILE A 81 -12.86 14.16 1.56
N THR A 82 -12.82 13.57 2.75
CA THR A 82 -13.55 14.09 3.93
C THR A 82 -12.66 14.95 4.82
N LEU A 83 -11.48 14.43 5.18
CA LEU A 83 -10.62 15.08 6.18
C LEU A 83 -9.81 16.24 5.61
N LEU A 84 -9.33 16.16 4.34
CA LEU A 84 -8.54 17.25 3.79
C LEU A 84 -9.33 18.55 3.62
N PRO A 85 -10.56 18.57 3.06
CA PRO A 85 -11.38 19.78 3.01
C PRO A 85 -11.71 20.31 4.41
N TRP A 86 -12.06 19.41 5.35
CA TRP A 86 -12.32 19.80 6.73
C TRP A 86 -11.11 20.45 7.40
N MET A 87 -9.90 19.88 7.22
CA MET A 87 -8.67 20.49 7.70
C MET A 87 -8.41 21.86 7.08
N GLN A 88 -8.65 22.01 5.77
CA GLN A 88 -8.46 23.30 5.10
C GLN A 88 -9.38 24.37 5.67
N LEU A 89 -10.65 24.07 5.89
CA LEU A 89 -11.59 24.98 6.54
C LEU A 89 -11.14 25.38 7.96
N LEU A 90 -10.59 24.43 8.73
CA LEU A 90 -10.03 24.73 10.05
C LEU A 90 -8.79 25.62 9.97
N ILE A 91 -7.92 25.38 8.99
CA ILE A 91 -6.72 26.20 8.78
C ILE A 91 -7.10 27.64 8.43
N GLU A 92 -8.08 27.82 7.55
CA GLU A 92 -8.56 29.14 7.13
C GLU A 92 -9.27 29.89 8.26
N SER A 93 -10.07 29.19 9.09
CA SER A 93 -10.86 29.81 10.15
C SER A 93 -10.10 30.00 11.47
N ALA A 94 -9.24 29.06 11.86
CA ALA A 94 -8.60 29.03 13.18
C ALA A 94 -7.07 28.84 13.13
N GLY A 95 -6.50 28.73 11.92
CA GLY A 95 -5.08 28.54 11.70
C GLY A 95 -4.62 27.09 11.82
N TRP A 96 -3.43 26.80 11.29
CA TRP A 96 -2.85 25.46 11.22
C TRP A 96 -2.62 24.82 12.60
N ARG A 97 -2.36 25.64 13.63
CA ARG A 97 -2.16 25.15 15.00
C ARG A 97 -3.43 24.53 15.57
N ALA A 98 -4.57 25.18 15.39
CA ALA A 98 -5.88 24.65 15.80
C ALA A 98 -6.26 23.40 14.99
N ALA A 99 -5.96 23.37 13.70
CA ALA A 99 -6.18 22.21 12.85
C ALA A 99 -5.36 20.99 13.31
N CYS A 100 -4.10 21.19 13.72
CA CYS A 100 -3.29 20.09 14.31
C CYS A 100 -3.88 19.57 15.61
N VAL A 101 -4.35 20.44 16.50
CA VAL A 101 -5.01 20.02 17.75
C VAL A 101 -6.29 19.22 17.46
N ALA A 102 -7.16 19.73 16.60
CA ALA A 102 -8.40 19.07 16.24
C ALA A 102 -8.16 17.69 15.61
N MET A 103 -7.19 17.57 14.70
CA MET A 103 -6.81 16.29 14.11
C MET A 103 -6.18 15.35 15.13
N GLY A 104 -5.33 15.84 16.03
CA GLY A 104 -4.73 15.05 17.10
C GLY A 104 -5.77 14.47 18.05
N LEU A 105 -6.75 15.27 18.46
CA LEU A 105 -7.88 14.82 19.27
C LEU A 105 -8.76 13.81 18.52
N LEU A 106 -9.08 14.06 17.24
CA LEU A 106 -9.83 13.13 16.41
C LEU A 106 -9.15 11.75 16.34
N VAL A 107 -7.84 11.74 16.06
CA VAL A 107 -7.04 10.50 16.00
C VAL A 107 -7.11 9.75 17.34
N LEU A 108 -6.91 10.43 18.46
CA LEU A 108 -6.95 9.79 19.79
C LEU A 108 -8.36 9.27 20.14
N VAL A 109 -9.38 10.11 19.99
CA VAL A 109 -10.76 9.78 20.38
C VAL A 109 -11.35 8.66 19.52
N VAL A 110 -11.03 8.63 18.24
CA VAL A 110 -11.58 7.63 17.30
C VAL A 110 -10.74 6.36 17.28
N LEU A 111 -9.41 6.46 17.12
CA LEU A 111 -8.60 5.28 16.88
C LEU A 111 -8.25 4.49 18.14
N VAL A 112 -8.11 5.14 19.32
CA VAL A 112 -7.85 4.40 20.56
C VAL A 112 -8.94 3.36 20.83
N PRO A 113 -10.24 3.72 20.95
CA PRO A 113 -11.27 2.73 21.24
C PRO A 113 -11.42 1.66 20.15
N ILE A 114 -11.25 2.03 18.89
CA ILE A 114 -11.31 1.05 17.77
C ILE A 114 -10.16 0.05 17.87
N ASN A 115 -8.94 0.51 18.11
CA ASN A 115 -7.76 -0.38 18.19
C ASN A 115 -7.79 -1.29 19.43
N LEU A 116 -8.47 -0.90 20.50
CA LEU A 116 -8.67 -1.76 21.67
C LEU A 116 -9.43 -3.05 21.32
N LEU A 117 -10.25 -3.04 20.27
CA LEU A 117 -10.99 -4.21 19.78
C LEU A 117 -10.13 -5.17 18.97
N LEU A 118 -8.95 -4.74 18.49
CA LEU A 118 -8.10 -5.56 17.64
C LEU A 118 -7.58 -6.81 18.36
N ARG A 119 -7.58 -7.93 17.64
CA ARG A 119 -6.99 -9.20 18.04
C ARG A 119 -5.99 -9.66 16.98
N LYS A 120 -4.97 -10.39 17.41
CA LYS A 120 -3.88 -10.80 16.51
C LYS A 120 -4.36 -11.86 15.52
N ARG A 121 -5.13 -12.81 16.01
CA ARG A 121 -5.59 -13.97 15.22
C ARG A 121 -7.05 -14.26 15.52
N PRO A 122 -7.81 -14.79 14.58
CA PRO A 122 -9.19 -15.21 14.81
C PRO A 122 -9.30 -16.29 15.90
N GLN A 123 -8.30 -17.17 16.03
CA GLN A 123 -8.25 -18.21 17.05
C GLN A 123 -8.22 -17.64 18.49
N ASP A 124 -7.70 -16.43 18.69
CA ASP A 124 -7.66 -15.75 20.00
C ASP A 124 -9.07 -15.43 20.53
N VAL A 125 -10.08 -15.50 19.66
CA VAL A 125 -11.51 -15.30 19.98
C VAL A 125 -12.39 -16.50 19.58
N GLY A 126 -11.80 -17.68 19.40
CA GLY A 126 -12.51 -18.91 19.07
C GLY A 126 -13.02 -19.00 17.62
N LEU A 127 -12.54 -18.13 16.73
CA LEU A 127 -12.92 -18.11 15.32
C LEU A 127 -11.84 -18.74 14.44
N GLN A 128 -12.23 -19.12 13.23
CA GLN A 128 -11.31 -19.51 12.18
C GLN A 128 -11.14 -18.40 11.13
N PRO A 129 -10.05 -18.38 10.34
CA PRO A 129 -9.90 -17.45 9.24
C PRO A 129 -11.11 -17.50 8.29
N ASP A 130 -11.41 -16.36 7.68
CA ASP A 130 -12.56 -16.17 6.76
C ASP A 130 -13.94 -16.44 7.40
N GLY A 131 -14.04 -16.60 8.73
CA GLY A 131 -15.28 -16.90 9.46
C GLY A 131 -15.72 -18.36 9.31
N ASP A 132 -14.83 -19.27 8.96
CA ASP A 132 -15.13 -20.69 8.88
C ASP A 132 -15.48 -21.27 10.26
N ALA A 133 -16.32 -22.32 10.29
CA ALA A 133 -16.60 -23.06 11.51
C ALA A 133 -15.33 -23.78 12.01
N ALA A 134 -15.16 -23.85 13.33
CA ALA A 134 -14.08 -24.64 13.90
C ALA A 134 -14.24 -26.12 13.52
N PRO A 135 -13.16 -26.84 13.14
CA PRO A 135 -13.26 -28.27 12.90
C PRO A 135 -13.73 -28.98 14.16
N PRO A 136 -14.51 -30.08 14.01
CA PRO A 136 -14.93 -30.88 15.15
C PRO A 136 -13.75 -31.33 16.00
N PRO A 137 -13.90 -31.49 17.33
CA PRO A 137 -12.84 -31.97 18.20
C PRO A 137 -12.27 -33.30 17.69
N GLY A 138 -10.94 -33.39 17.55
CA GLY A 138 -10.25 -34.59 17.06
C GLY A 138 -10.00 -34.65 15.55
N VAL A 139 -10.54 -33.72 14.78
CA VAL A 139 -10.23 -33.60 13.34
C VAL A 139 -9.08 -32.62 13.18
N ALA A 140 -7.90 -33.12 12.75
CA ALA A 140 -6.79 -32.25 12.41
C ALA A 140 -7.22 -31.25 11.35
N ALA A 141 -6.89 -29.97 11.53
CA ALA A 141 -7.12 -28.93 10.53
C ALA A 141 -6.54 -29.41 9.19
N ARG A 142 -7.39 -29.52 8.16
CA ARG A 142 -6.91 -29.87 6.81
C ARG A 142 -5.80 -28.89 6.43
N PRO A 143 -4.63 -29.36 5.97
CA PRO A 143 -3.61 -28.49 5.46
C PRO A 143 -4.24 -27.55 4.41
N ALA A 144 -3.85 -26.30 4.41
CA ALA A 144 -4.41 -25.32 3.50
C ALA A 144 -4.34 -25.86 2.07
N SER A 145 -5.49 -26.11 1.46
CA SER A 145 -5.65 -26.76 0.14
C SER A 145 -5.02 -25.94 -1.01
N ASN A 146 -4.48 -24.75 -0.70
CA ASN A 146 -3.85 -23.83 -1.65
C ASN A 146 -2.32 -23.94 -1.74
N VAL A 147 -1.68 -24.81 -0.96
CA VAL A 147 -0.23 -25.01 -0.98
C VAL A 147 0.17 -25.81 -2.22
N VAL A 148 1.11 -25.27 -3.00
CA VAL A 148 1.69 -25.92 -4.20
C VAL A 148 3.03 -26.53 -3.87
N ASP A 149 3.91 -25.76 -3.21
CA ASP A 149 5.24 -26.21 -2.78
C ASP A 149 5.19 -26.51 -1.27
N THR A 150 4.96 -27.77 -0.95
CA THR A 150 4.86 -28.24 0.43
C THR A 150 6.20 -28.17 1.16
N ALA A 151 7.32 -28.38 0.46
CA ALA A 151 8.65 -28.30 1.03
C ALA A 151 8.97 -26.85 1.44
N TRP A 152 8.65 -25.88 0.58
CA TRP A 152 8.80 -24.45 0.90
C TRP A 152 7.87 -24.01 2.03
N ALA A 153 6.64 -24.45 2.02
CA ALA A 153 5.64 -24.11 3.01
C ALA A 153 5.92 -24.69 4.40
N ALA A 154 6.64 -25.81 4.48
CA ALA A 154 7.05 -26.46 5.74
C ALA A 154 8.23 -25.75 6.42
N VAL A 155 8.94 -24.83 5.75
CA VAL A 155 10.07 -24.12 6.32
C VAL A 155 9.59 -23.10 7.35
N ASP A 156 10.16 -23.12 8.54
CA ASP A 156 10.01 -22.01 9.49
C ASP A 156 10.88 -20.83 9.02
N TRP A 157 10.23 -19.88 8.34
CA TRP A 157 10.86 -18.72 7.74
C TRP A 157 11.23 -17.69 8.79
N THR A 158 12.51 -17.52 9.03
CA THR A 158 13.10 -16.37 9.75
C THR A 158 13.59 -15.33 8.74
N LEU A 159 13.78 -14.08 9.17
CA LEU A 159 14.31 -13.01 8.30
C LEU A 159 15.63 -13.43 7.65
N GLY A 160 16.56 -14.00 8.44
CA GLY A 160 17.86 -14.42 7.93
C GLY A 160 17.79 -15.54 6.88
N ARG A 161 16.83 -16.48 7.01
CA ARG A 161 16.57 -17.49 5.98
C ARG A 161 15.92 -16.88 4.74
N ALA A 162 14.94 -15.99 4.90
CA ALA A 162 14.27 -15.33 3.80
C ALA A 162 15.27 -14.52 2.95
N MET A 163 16.14 -13.72 3.57
CA MET A 163 17.16 -12.90 2.90
C MET A 163 18.19 -13.73 2.09
N ARG A 164 18.35 -15.02 2.39
CA ARG A 164 19.20 -15.92 1.60
C ARG A 164 18.54 -16.45 0.33
N THR A 165 17.26 -16.14 0.10
CA THR A 165 16.52 -16.60 -1.08
C THR A 165 16.44 -15.52 -2.16
N ALA A 166 16.51 -15.94 -3.42
CA ALA A 166 16.31 -15.02 -4.55
C ALA A 166 14.92 -14.40 -4.56
N ARG A 167 13.88 -15.12 -4.08
CA ARG A 167 12.50 -14.63 -4.02
C ARG A 167 12.38 -13.38 -3.15
N PHE A 168 13.10 -13.32 -2.02
CA PHE A 168 13.11 -12.14 -1.14
C PHE A 168 13.61 -10.90 -1.89
N TRP A 169 14.74 -11.00 -2.59
CA TRP A 169 15.36 -9.88 -3.30
C TRP A 169 14.56 -9.47 -4.54
N TRP A 170 13.92 -10.42 -5.22
CA TRP A 170 13.01 -10.09 -6.30
C TRP A 170 11.79 -9.31 -5.82
N ILE A 171 11.21 -9.66 -4.65
CA ILE A 171 10.12 -8.87 -4.05
C ILE A 171 10.62 -7.50 -3.63
N ALA A 172 11.77 -7.42 -2.93
CA ALA A 172 12.36 -6.15 -2.49
C ALA A 172 12.57 -5.20 -3.68
N PHE A 173 13.16 -5.71 -4.77
CA PHE A 173 13.36 -4.93 -5.99
C PHE A 173 12.05 -4.53 -6.66
N GLY A 174 11.09 -5.46 -6.75
CA GLY A 174 9.77 -5.16 -7.31
C GLY A 174 9.02 -4.09 -6.52
N TYR A 175 9.11 -4.12 -5.19
CA TYR A 175 8.48 -3.13 -4.31
C TYR A 175 9.18 -1.76 -4.41
N PHE A 176 10.51 -1.74 -4.45
CA PHE A 176 11.28 -0.53 -4.71
C PHE A 176 10.83 0.14 -6.01
N CYS A 177 10.82 -0.61 -7.12
CA CYS A 177 10.44 -0.10 -8.43
C CYS A 177 8.98 0.38 -8.47
N GLY A 178 8.06 -0.39 -7.86
CA GLY A 178 6.63 -0.06 -7.84
C GLY A 178 6.35 1.23 -7.07
N LEU A 179 6.95 1.40 -5.88
CA LEU A 179 6.76 2.62 -5.10
C LEU A 179 7.53 3.82 -5.64
N TYR A 180 8.69 3.60 -6.27
CA TYR A 180 9.37 4.66 -7.03
C TYR A 180 8.41 5.25 -8.06
N ALA A 181 7.85 4.40 -8.92
CA ALA A 181 6.94 4.84 -9.96
C ALA A 181 5.68 5.51 -9.40
N TRP A 182 5.12 4.97 -8.32
CA TRP A 182 3.96 5.56 -7.65
C TRP A 182 4.23 6.99 -7.19
N TYR A 183 5.25 7.18 -6.34
CA TYR A 183 5.48 8.47 -5.70
C TYR A 183 6.11 9.50 -6.63
N ALA A 184 6.88 9.09 -7.65
CA ALA A 184 7.42 9.99 -8.65
C ALA A 184 6.30 10.75 -9.38
N VAL A 185 5.24 10.07 -9.82
CA VAL A 185 4.10 10.73 -10.46
C VAL A 185 3.24 11.47 -9.44
N GLN A 186 2.96 10.86 -8.28
CA GLN A 186 2.07 11.42 -7.27
C GLN A 186 2.50 12.82 -6.78
N VAL A 187 3.79 13.05 -6.66
CA VAL A 187 4.35 14.32 -6.16
C VAL A 187 4.44 15.37 -7.27
N HIS A 188 4.79 14.98 -8.49
CA HIS A 188 5.11 15.93 -9.55
C HIS A 188 3.97 16.22 -10.52
N GLN A 189 2.92 15.35 -10.58
CA GLN A 189 1.87 15.47 -11.60
C GLN A 189 1.12 16.81 -11.58
N THR A 190 0.82 17.37 -10.40
CA THR A 190 0.08 18.63 -10.30
C THR A 190 0.88 19.78 -10.90
N LYS A 191 2.17 19.92 -10.54
CA LYS A 191 3.07 20.93 -11.12
C LYS A 191 3.20 20.73 -12.63
N TYR A 192 3.42 19.50 -13.07
CA TYR A 192 3.56 19.16 -14.47
C TYR A 192 2.31 19.52 -15.30
N LEU A 193 1.11 19.21 -14.79
CA LEU A 193 -0.14 19.54 -15.48
C LEU A 193 -0.31 21.06 -15.66
N ILE A 194 0.12 21.86 -14.69
CA ILE A 194 0.10 23.32 -14.81
C ILE A 194 1.10 23.76 -15.90
N GLU A 195 2.29 23.17 -15.95
CA GLU A 195 3.32 23.54 -16.95
C GLU A 195 2.90 23.19 -18.39
N VAL A 196 2.12 22.13 -18.59
CA VAL A 196 1.63 21.77 -19.93
C VAL A 196 0.34 22.52 -20.32
N GLY A 197 -0.14 23.46 -19.48
CA GLY A 197 -1.19 24.40 -19.81
C GLY A 197 -2.56 24.19 -19.15
N PHE A 198 -2.70 23.23 -18.24
CA PHE A 198 -3.93 23.10 -17.45
C PHE A 198 -3.98 24.15 -16.34
N THR A 199 -5.18 24.60 -16.00
CA THR A 199 -5.35 25.52 -14.87
C THR A 199 -4.99 24.85 -13.54
N PRO A 200 -4.52 25.62 -12.52
CA PRO A 200 -4.21 25.06 -11.20
C PRO A 200 -5.39 24.29 -10.57
N ILE A 201 -6.61 24.74 -10.82
CA ILE A 201 -7.84 24.09 -10.34
C ILE A 201 -7.99 22.71 -10.99
N VAL A 202 -7.84 22.59 -12.31
CA VAL A 202 -7.92 21.32 -13.04
C VAL A 202 -6.82 20.36 -12.59
N ALA A 203 -5.58 20.84 -12.41
CA ALA A 203 -4.47 20.04 -11.94
C ALA A 203 -4.68 19.50 -10.50
N ALA A 204 -5.24 20.31 -9.62
CA ALA A 204 -5.61 19.88 -8.27
C ALA A 204 -6.76 18.87 -8.28
N TRP A 205 -7.80 19.10 -9.06
CA TRP A 205 -8.90 18.15 -9.25
C TRP A 205 -8.44 16.82 -9.84
N ALA A 206 -7.48 16.82 -10.76
CA ALA A 206 -6.93 15.60 -11.33
C ALA A 206 -6.35 14.67 -10.23
N LEU A 207 -5.59 15.21 -9.27
CA LEU A 207 -5.06 14.46 -8.14
C LEU A 207 -6.19 13.93 -7.22
N GLY A 208 -7.21 14.74 -6.97
CA GLY A 208 -8.39 14.35 -6.21
C GLY A 208 -9.15 13.20 -6.90
N LEU A 209 -9.36 13.29 -8.21
CA LEU A 209 -10.03 12.26 -9.01
C LEU A 209 -9.24 10.96 -9.07
N VAL A 210 -7.89 11.01 -9.13
CA VAL A 210 -7.04 9.82 -9.02
C VAL A 210 -7.31 9.10 -7.69
N SER A 211 -7.34 9.84 -6.59
CA SER A 211 -7.59 9.26 -5.26
C SER A 211 -9.01 8.68 -5.15
N LEU A 212 -10.00 9.38 -5.71
CA LEU A 212 -11.39 8.93 -5.75
C LEU A 212 -11.55 7.65 -6.58
N ALA A 213 -10.98 7.61 -7.79
CA ALA A 213 -10.97 6.43 -8.65
C ALA A 213 -10.17 5.26 -8.03
N GLY A 214 -9.22 5.56 -7.16
CA GLY A 214 -8.47 4.58 -6.40
C GLY A 214 -9.33 3.74 -5.45
N ILE A 215 -10.41 4.29 -4.89
CA ILE A 215 -11.29 3.57 -3.96
C ILE A 215 -11.87 2.31 -4.62
N PRO A 216 -12.67 2.39 -5.68
CA PRO A 216 -13.20 1.21 -6.36
C PRO A 216 -12.08 0.37 -7.00
N GLY A 217 -11.00 0.99 -7.48
CA GLY A 217 -9.85 0.30 -8.04
C GLY A 217 -9.18 -0.67 -7.05
N GLN A 218 -8.88 -0.22 -5.85
CA GLN A 218 -8.29 -1.05 -4.79
C GLN A 218 -9.20 -2.23 -4.41
N ILE A 219 -10.49 -1.99 -4.25
CA ILE A 219 -11.46 -3.03 -3.86
C ILE A 219 -11.61 -4.05 -4.99
N ALA A 220 -11.84 -3.58 -6.22
CA ALA A 220 -12.06 -4.45 -7.37
C ALA A 220 -10.81 -5.28 -7.70
N LEU A 221 -9.64 -4.65 -7.77
CA LEU A 221 -8.38 -5.34 -8.06
C LEU A 221 -7.94 -6.23 -6.90
N GLY A 222 -8.18 -5.83 -5.65
CA GLY A 222 -7.99 -6.68 -4.50
C GLY A 222 -8.81 -7.97 -4.60
N HIS A 223 -10.11 -7.85 -4.87
CA HIS A 223 -10.98 -9.01 -5.09
C HIS A 223 -10.57 -9.85 -6.31
N LEU A 224 -10.23 -9.19 -7.42
CA LEU A 224 -9.78 -9.88 -8.63
C LEU A 224 -8.50 -10.67 -8.37
N SER A 225 -7.60 -10.15 -7.54
CA SER A 225 -6.34 -10.81 -7.19
C SER A 225 -6.55 -12.15 -6.47
N ASP A 226 -7.63 -12.27 -5.69
CA ASP A 226 -8.03 -13.52 -5.03
C ASP A 226 -8.56 -14.58 -6.02
N ARG A 227 -8.95 -14.16 -7.22
CA ARG A 227 -9.48 -15.05 -8.28
C ARG A 227 -8.44 -15.41 -9.33
N ILE A 228 -7.70 -14.44 -9.87
CA ILE A 228 -6.79 -14.66 -11.01
C ILE A 228 -5.31 -14.79 -10.61
N GLY A 229 -4.96 -14.38 -9.40
CA GLY A 229 -3.59 -14.43 -8.88
C GLY A 229 -2.97 -13.04 -8.69
N ARG A 230 -2.00 -12.96 -7.76
CA ARG A 230 -1.36 -11.70 -7.37
C ARG A 230 -0.53 -11.10 -8.48
N GLU A 231 0.21 -11.93 -9.21
CA GLU A 231 1.07 -11.49 -10.30
C GLU A 231 0.29 -10.79 -11.41
N TRP A 232 -0.90 -11.29 -11.74
CA TRP A 232 -1.73 -10.68 -12.78
C TRP A 232 -2.25 -9.30 -12.40
N VAL A 233 -2.68 -9.15 -11.15
CA VAL A 233 -3.15 -7.85 -10.67
C VAL A 233 -1.98 -6.89 -10.49
N TRP A 234 -0.81 -7.38 -10.03
CA TRP A 234 0.41 -6.57 -10.02
C TRP A 234 0.77 -6.05 -11.42
N THR A 235 0.68 -6.94 -12.42
CA THR A 235 0.90 -6.57 -13.83
C THR A 235 -0.09 -5.50 -14.29
N ALA A 236 -1.39 -5.70 -14.03
CA ALA A 236 -2.41 -4.72 -14.41
C ALA A 236 -2.17 -3.36 -13.75
N SER A 237 -1.78 -3.34 -12.48
CA SER A 237 -1.50 -2.11 -11.75
C SER A 237 -0.22 -1.42 -12.23
N SER A 238 0.85 -2.18 -12.48
CA SER A 238 2.08 -1.64 -13.08
C SER A 238 1.85 -1.12 -14.48
N LEU A 239 1.02 -1.80 -15.29
CA LEU A 239 0.61 -1.32 -16.61
C LEU A 239 -0.20 -0.02 -16.51
N GLY A 240 -1.03 0.12 -15.47
CA GLY A 240 -1.70 1.37 -15.16
C GLY A 240 -0.72 2.54 -15.00
N PHE A 241 0.39 2.34 -14.28
CA PHE A 241 1.45 3.36 -14.19
C PHE A 241 2.17 3.59 -15.51
N VAL A 242 2.45 2.56 -16.30
CA VAL A 242 3.03 2.74 -17.66
C VAL A 242 2.12 3.61 -18.52
N VAL A 243 0.82 3.30 -18.56
CA VAL A 243 -0.17 4.09 -19.33
C VAL A 243 -0.26 5.52 -18.77
N CYS A 244 -0.25 5.71 -17.45
CA CYS A 244 -0.22 7.01 -16.81
C CYS A 244 0.99 7.85 -17.28
N TYR A 245 2.20 7.29 -17.23
CA TYR A 245 3.41 7.97 -17.68
C TYR A 245 3.39 8.29 -19.16
N LEU A 246 2.93 7.36 -20.01
CA LEU A 246 2.78 7.61 -21.44
C LEU A 246 1.75 8.72 -21.72
N ALA A 247 0.63 8.74 -21.00
CA ALA A 247 -0.34 9.82 -21.12
C ALA A 247 0.27 11.17 -20.73
N LEU A 248 1.05 11.23 -19.64
CA LEU A 248 1.78 12.44 -19.24
C LEU A 248 2.77 12.89 -20.32
N ILE A 249 3.56 11.99 -20.89
CA ILE A 249 4.49 12.33 -21.99
C ILE A 249 3.76 12.87 -23.22
N LEU A 250 2.62 12.26 -23.58
CA LEU A 250 1.80 12.71 -24.70
C LEU A 250 1.13 14.07 -24.45
N LEU A 251 0.77 14.36 -23.20
CA LEU A 251 0.21 15.67 -22.80
C LEU A 251 1.16 16.83 -23.10
N GLN A 252 2.46 16.61 -23.11
CA GLN A 252 3.44 17.63 -23.48
C GLN A 252 3.28 18.08 -24.95
N GLN A 253 2.88 17.16 -25.82
CA GLN A 253 2.70 17.44 -27.26
C GLN A 253 1.28 17.90 -27.59
N SER A 254 0.30 17.37 -26.90
CA SER A 254 -1.13 17.62 -27.13
C SER A 254 -1.90 17.61 -25.79
N PRO A 255 -2.01 18.77 -25.12
CA PRO A 255 -2.72 18.89 -23.87
C PRO A 255 -4.23 18.75 -24.11
N THR A 256 -4.76 17.52 -24.02
CA THR A 256 -6.17 17.21 -24.20
C THR A 256 -6.79 16.67 -22.93
N GLU A 257 -8.07 16.97 -22.70
CA GLU A 257 -8.82 16.43 -21.58
C GLU A 257 -8.90 14.89 -21.62
N LEU A 258 -8.95 14.30 -22.82
CA LEU A 258 -8.97 12.85 -22.97
C LEU A 258 -7.73 12.20 -22.35
N LEU A 259 -6.53 12.71 -22.64
CA LEU A 259 -5.28 12.20 -22.08
C LEU A 259 -5.22 12.41 -20.56
N LEU A 260 -5.76 13.53 -20.06
CA LEU A 260 -5.89 13.79 -18.64
C LEU A 260 -6.78 12.72 -17.97
N TYR A 261 -7.96 12.41 -18.52
CA TYR A 261 -8.82 11.37 -17.97
C TYR A 261 -8.23 9.96 -18.11
N VAL A 262 -7.49 9.67 -19.20
CA VAL A 262 -6.75 8.41 -19.34
C VAL A 262 -5.70 8.26 -18.24
N MET A 263 -4.94 9.32 -17.97
CA MET A 263 -3.95 9.36 -16.87
C MET A 263 -4.63 9.10 -15.51
N ILE A 264 -5.73 9.80 -15.21
CA ILE A 264 -6.48 9.67 -13.96
C ILE A 264 -7.00 8.24 -13.80
N ALA A 265 -7.63 7.68 -14.83
CA ALA A 265 -8.17 6.33 -14.78
C ALA A 265 -7.07 5.27 -14.63
N ALA A 266 -5.99 5.39 -15.39
CA ALA A 266 -4.87 4.47 -15.35
C ALA A 266 -4.17 4.47 -13.98
N GLN A 267 -3.89 5.64 -13.41
CA GLN A 267 -3.26 5.77 -12.10
C GLN A 267 -4.23 5.38 -10.98
N GLY A 268 -5.47 5.90 -10.99
CA GLY A 268 -6.47 5.68 -9.95
C GLY A 268 -7.00 4.25 -9.97
N VAL A 269 -7.70 3.85 -11.04
CA VAL A 269 -8.40 2.55 -11.07
C VAL A 269 -7.41 1.39 -11.09
N LEU A 270 -6.35 1.46 -11.91
CA LEU A 270 -5.38 0.36 -12.02
C LEU A 270 -4.23 0.50 -11.01
N GLY A 271 -3.56 1.64 -10.98
CA GLY A 271 -2.34 1.84 -10.20
C GLY A 271 -2.53 1.55 -8.71
N TYR A 272 -3.61 2.02 -8.11
CA TYR A 272 -3.92 1.80 -6.69
C TYR A 272 -4.13 0.32 -6.30
N GLY A 273 -4.36 -0.58 -7.26
CA GLY A 273 -4.41 -2.01 -7.01
C GLY A 273 -3.14 -2.61 -6.39
N LEU A 274 -1.96 -2.00 -6.59
CA LEU A 274 -0.71 -2.44 -5.96
C LEU A 274 -0.85 -2.55 -4.44
N THR A 275 -1.47 -1.57 -3.79
CA THR A 275 -1.59 -1.52 -2.32
C THR A 275 -2.35 -2.71 -1.75
N SER A 276 -3.36 -3.19 -2.46
CA SER A 276 -4.20 -4.31 -2.03
C SER A 276 -3.47 -5.65 -1.97
N ILE A 277 -2.31 -5.76 -2.61
CA ILE A 277 -1.63 -7.05 -2.80
C ILE A 277 -0.22 -7.12 -2.22
N PHE A 278 0.36 -6.01 -1.74
CA PHE A 278 1.69 -6.01 -1.09
C PHE A 278 1.81 -7.08 0.00
N GLY A 279 0.98 -6.99 1.03
CA GLY A 279 1.02 -7.94 2.14
C GLY A 279 0.63 -9.36 1.71
N ALA A 280 -0.30 -9.49 0.76
CA ALA A 280 -0.76 -10.79 0.28
C ALA A 280 0.34 -11.59 -0.43
N ILE A 281 1.17 -10.95 -1.27
CA ILE A 281 2.31 -11.58 -1.94
C ILE A 281 3.31 -12.15 -0.92
N VAL A 282 3.69 -11.36 0.07
CA VAL A 282 4.66 -11.78 1.09
C VAL A 282 4.06 -12.87 1.97
N ALA A 283 2.77 -12.77 2.33
CA ALA A 283 2.09 -13.79 3.12
C ALA A 283 1.97 -15.13 2.38
N GLU A 284 1.82 -15.13 1.04
CA GLU A 284 1.79 -16.36 0.26
C GLU A 284 3.16 -17.05 0.16
N ILE A 285 4.26 -16.29 0.16
CA ILE A 285 5.62 -16.83 0.02
C ILE A 285 6.22 -17.17 1.39
N PHE A 286 6.11 -16.28 2.37
CA PHE A 286 6.79 -16.36 3.67
C PHE A 286 5.79 -16.39 4.84
N GLU A 287 4.73 -17.20 4.73
CA GLU A 287 3.77 -17.37 5.83
C GLU A 287 4.47 -18.00 7.04
N GLY A 288 4.18 -17.47 8.24
CA GLY A 288 4.71 -18.06 9.45
C GLY A 288 4.84 -17.07 10.61
N ARG A 289 5.53 -17.53 11.66
CA ARG A 289 5.68 -16.81 12.94
C ARG A 289 6.42 -15.46 12.79
N HIS A 290 7.35 -15.38 11.84
CA HIS A 290 8.21 -14.21 11.62
C HIS A 290 7.80 -13.39 10.40
N TYR A 291 6.56 -13.55 9.92
CA TYR A 291 6.03 -12.81 8.78
C TYR A 291 6.22 -11.29 8.91
N GLY A 292 5.98 -10.74 10.10
CA GLY A 292 6.07 -9.29 10.33
C GLY A 292 7.47 -8.73 10.14
N SER A 293 8.52 -9.46 10.58
CA SER A 293 9.91 -9.01 10.39
C SER A 293 10.34 -9.09 8.91
N ILE A 294 9.90 -10.12 8.20
CA ILE A 294 10.18 -10.28 6.75
C ILE A 294 9.46 -9.18 5.97
N PHE A 295 8.16 -9.00 6.19
CA PHE A 295 7.37 -7.97 5.52
C PHE A 295 7.89 -6.57 5.82
N GLY A 296 8.20 -6.26 7.09
CA GLY A 296 8.74 -4.96 7.48
C GLY A 296 10.06 -4.62 6.78
N THR A 297 10.96 -5.61 6.62
CA THR A 297 12.22 -5.41 5.88
C THR A 297 11.99 -5.20 4.38
N LEU A 298 11.04 -5.92 3.78
CA LEU A 298 10.66 -5.69 2.38
C LEU A 298 10.03 -4.31 2.17
N MET A 299 9.26 -3.83 3.15
CA MET A 299 8.68 -2.48 3.12
C MET A 299 9.73 -1.37 3.23
N LEU A 300 10.91 -1.62 3.82
CA LEU A 300 12.02 -0.65 3.75
C LEU A 300 12.47 -0.42 2.31
N ALA A 301 12.60 -1.47 1.50
CA ALA A 301 12.91 -1.31 0.07
C ALA A 301 11.83 -0.50 -0.66
N ALA A 302 10.56 -0.74 -0.36
CA ALA A 302 9.44 0.02 -0.88
C ALA A 302 9.52 1.51 -0.50
N ILE A 303 9.78 1.82 0.78
CA ILE A 303 9.91 3.19 1.29
C ILE A 303 11.10 3.91 0.65
N ILE A 304 12.24 3.23 0.50
CA ILE A 304 13.42 3.79 -0.17
C ILE A 304 13.07 4.13 -1.64
N GLY A 305 12.36 3.24 -2.34
CA GLY A 305 11.87 3.52 -3.69
C GLY A 305 10.93 4.73 -3.72
N GLY A 306 9.98 4.79 -2.78
CA GLY A 306 9.05 5.90 -2.64
C GLY A 306 9.70 7.25 -2.35
N ALA A 307 10.81 7.27 -1.63
CA ALA A 307 11.62 8.48 -1.41
C ALA A 307 12.50 8.83 -2.63
N ALA A 308 13.10 7.82 -3.26
CA ALA A 308 13.97 8.02 -4.42
C ALA A 308 13.19 8.56 -5.64
N GLY A 309 11.94 8.11 -5.84
CA GLY A 309 11.12 8.51 -6.99
C GLY A 309 10.96 10.02 -7.13
N PRO A 310 10.35 10.72 -6.16
CA PRO A 310 10.20 12.16 -6.21
C PRO A 310 11.55 12.90 -6.24
N TRP A 311 12.53 12.44 -5.45
CA TRP A 311 13.83 13.08 -5.40
C TRP A 311 14.56 13.04 -6.75
N VAL A 312 14.64 11.86 -7.39
CA VAL A 312 15.27 11.73 -8.71
C VAL A 312 14.49 12.50 -9.76
N THR A 313 13.16 12.46 -9.72
CA THR A 313 12.30 13.19 -10.66
C THR A 313 12.52 14.69 -10.55
N GLY A 314 12.59 15.25 -9.32
CA GLY A 314 12.89 16.65 -9.09
C GLY A 314 14.29 17.02 -9.54
N ALA A 315 15.32 16.24 -9.18
CA ALA A 315 16.71 16.50 -9.58
C ALA A 315 16.89 16.47 -11.12
N LEU A 316 16.23 15.53 -11.80
CA LEU A 316 16.24 15.49 -13.27
C LEU A 316 15.55 16.72 -13.88
N TYR A 317 14.44 17.14 -13.31
CA TYR A 317 13.76 18.36 -13.72
C TYR A 317 14.65 19.61 -13.53
N ASP A 318 15.29 19.73 -12.38
CA ASP A 318 16.19 20.88 -12.07
C ASP A 318 17.40 20.93 -13.03
N LEU A 319 17.89 19.77 -13.48
CA LEU A 319 19.02 19.67 -14.40
C LEU A 319 18.64 19.85 -15.87
N LEU A 320 17.49 19.31 -16.30
CA LEU A 320 17.10 19.20 -17.71
C LEU A 320 15.98 20.17 -18.12
N GLY A 321 15.30 20.80 -17.15
CA GLY A 321 14.12 21.64 -17.40
C GLY A 321 12.91 20.86 -17.93
N SER A 322 12.90 19.52 -17.82
CA SER A 322 11.85 18.65 -18.36
C SER A 322 11.64 17.40 -17.54
N TYR A 323 10.39 16.97 -17.43
CA TYR A 323 9.99 15.71 -16.77
C TYR A 323 10.10 14.47 -17.66
N THR A 324 10.32 14.64 -18.97
CA THR A 324 10.23 13.55 -19.97
C THR A 324 11.11 12.36 -19.62
N LEU A 325 12.40 12.58 -19.29
CA LEU A 325 13.32 11.50 -18.91
C LEU A 325 12.87 10.81 -17.61
N ALA A 326 12.44 11.57 -16.63
CA ALA A 326 11.95 11.02 -15.35
C ALA A 326 10.71 10.14 -15.55
N PHE A 327 9.81 10.53 -16.46
CA PHE A 327 8.61 9.74 -16.77
C PHE A 327 8.96 8.45 -17.54
N TRP A 328 9.94 8.48 -18.45
CA TRP A 328 10.45 7.25 -19.09
C TRP A 328 11.09 6.29 -18.07
N ILE A 329 11.86 6.82 -17.12
CA ILE A 329 12.41 6.02 -16.01
C ILE A 329 11.28 5.40 -15.18
N GLY A 330 10.25 6.18 -14.81
CA GLY A 330 9.09 5.70 -14.07
C GLY A 330 8.33 4.58 -14.80
N ALA A 331 8.09 4.75 -16.10
CA ALA A 331 7.47 3.73 -16.94
C ALA A 331 8.33 2.45 -17.02
N GLY A 332 9.64 2.58 -17.22
CA GLY A 332 10.58 1.46 -17.23
C GLY A 332 10.63 0.70 -15.91
N LEU A 333 10.69 1.41 -14.78
CA LEU A 333 10.67 0.80 -13.45
C LEU A 333 9.34 0.10 -13.16
N SER A 334 8.20 0.62 -13.67
CA SER A 334 6.91 -0.10 -13.57
C SER A 334 6.95 -1.46 -14.28
N GLY A 335 7.57 -1.52 -15.46
CA GLY A 335 7.80 -2.79 -16.18
C GLY A 335 8.74 -3.73 -15.42
N LEU A 336 9.85 -3.21 -14.88
CA LEU A 336 10.79 -3.99 -14.07
C LEU A 336 10.15 -4.51 -12.79
N SER A 337 9.30 -3.72 -12.15
CA SER A 337 8.51 -4.15 -10.99
C SER A 337 7.67 -5.39 -11.31
N THR A 338 6.99 -5.39 -12.45
CA THR A 338 6.23 -6.55 -12.93
C THR A 338 7.11 -7.78 -13.10
N LEU A 339 8.23 -7.66 -13.82
CA LEU A 339 9.17 -8.76 -14.04
C LEU A 339 9.69 -9.34 -12.72
N ALA A 340 10.00 -8.48 -11.75
CA ALA A 340 10.50 -8.88 -10.44
C ALA A 340 9.47 -9.73 -9.67
N VAL A 341 8.19 -9.32 -9.64
CA VAL A 341 7.13 -10.08 -8.96
C VAL A 341 6.87 -11.41 -9.66
N TRP A 342 6.92 -11.46 -11.00
CA TRP A 342 6.83 -12.73 -11.72
C TRP A 342 7.99 -13.67 -11.44
N ARG A 343 9.22 -13.16 -11.23
CA ARG A 343 10.39 -13.94 -10.81
C ARG A 343 10.28 -14.45 -9.38
N ALA A 344 9.71 -13.65 -8.46
CA ALA A 344 9.39 -14.10 -7.11
C ALA A 344 8.38 -15.26 -7.08
N SER A 345 7.46 -15.30 -8.05
CA SER A 345 6.53 -16.40 -8.32
C SER A 345 5.74 -16.87 -7.10
N PRO A 346 4.91 -16.03 -6.45
CA PRO A 346 4.08 -16.44 -5.31
C PRO A 346 3.18 -17.63 -5.65
N ARG A 347 2.63 -17.70 -6.85
CA ARG A 347 1.79 -18.82 -7.34
C ARG A 347 2.46 -20.19 -7.33
N LYS A 348 3.80 -20.25 -7.31
CA LYS A 348 4.54 -21.51 -7.23
C LYS A 348 4.64 -22.03 -5.79
N VAL A 349 4.32 -21.19 -4.81
CA VAL A 349 4.29 -21.55 -3.39
C VAL A 349 2.87 -21.82 -2.94
N ARG A 350 1.98 -20.87 -3.20
CA ARG A 350 0.55 -20.99 -2.90
C ARG A 350 -0.26 -20.40 -4.04
N VAL A 351 -1.37 -21.06 -4.38
CA VAL A 351 -2.36 -20.52 -5.31
C VAL A 351 -3.44 -19.74 -4.56
N VAL A 352 -4.00 -18.77 -5.24
CA VAL A 352 -5.14 -18.01 -4.71
C VAL A 352 -6.43 -18.86 -4.72
N ALA A 353 -7.40 -18.50 -3.87
CA ALA A 353 -8.63 -19.26 -3.69
C ALA A 353 -9.34 -19.60 -5.01
N GLY A 354 -9.42 -18.67 -5.94
CA GLY A 354 -10.07 -18.89 -7.25
C GLY A 354 -9.33 -19.87 -8.18
N ARG A 355 -8.15 -20.35 -7.79
CA ARG A 355 -7.36 -21.35 -8.58
C ARG A 355 -7.18 -22.69 -7.88
N VAL A 356 -7.69 -22.85 -6.67
CA VAL A 356 -7.58 -24.10 -5.89
C VAL A 356 -8.19 -25.28 -6.63
N HIS A 357 -9.33 -25.10 -7.31
CA HIS A 357 -9.97 -26.16 -8.10
C HIS A 357 -9.11 -26.76 -9.22
N ARG A 358 -8.07 -26.06 -9.65
CA ARG A 358 -7.13 -26.57 -10.66
C ARG A 358 -6.07 -27.52 -10.10
N LEU A 359 -5.94 -27.58 -8.76
CA LEU A 359 -5.03 -28.49 -8.05
C LEU A 359 -5.68 -29.84 -7.71
N ALA A 360 -7.02 -29.92 -7.75
CA ALA A 360 -7.71 -31.20 -7.58
C ALA A 360 -7.35 -32.11 -8.77
N PRO A 361 -6.92 -33.38 -8.53
CA PRO A 361 -6.74 -34.32 -9.61
C PRO A 361 -8.08 -34.41 -10.37
N ARG A 362 -8.03 -34.24 -11.69
CA ARG A 362 -9.20 -34.60 -12.53
C ARG A 362 -9.48 -36.05 -12.22
N SER A 363 -10.57 -36.30 -11.52
CA SER A 363 -11.10 -37.67 -11.39
C SER A 363 -11.28 -38.23 -12.79
N ALA A 364 -10.43 -39.21 -13.11
CA ALA A 364 -10.53 -39.99 -14.34
C ALA A 364 -11.85 -40.73 -14.39
#